data_28b437e838cb56d710a0f67acb27ee51
#
_entry.id   28b437e838cb56d710a0f67acb27ee51
#
_cell.length_a   1.000
_cell.length_b   1.000
_cell.length_c   1.000
_cell.angle_alpha   90.00
_cell.angle_beta   90.00
_cell.angle_gamma   90.00
#
_symmetry.space_group_name_H-M   'P 1'
#
loop_
_entity.id
_entity.type
_entity.pdbx_description
1 polymer ?
#
loop_
_entity_poly.entity_id
_entity_poly.type
_entity_poly.pdbx_seq_one_letter_code
_entity_poly.pdbx_strand_id
1 'polypeptide(L)'
;MVEILIEFLKDYGYWGMFLMAFLSGSIIPVASEVLLIFFLSVGLDALALTVVATIGNTIGGLSCFSLGFLTSKERVWKLFRVSDKGMEKADRLIGKYGFWAAGLSFLPAVGEVILLVLGVMRADWLKVLVVMALGKFVRYAFITASYVGLSQFFG
;
A
#
# COMPACT_ATOMS: atom_id res chain seq x y z
N MET A 1 28.65 7.34 -18.08
CA MET A 1 27.66 8.18 -17.36
C MET A 1 26.34 7.46 -17.17
N VAL A 2 25.77 6.88 -18.22
CA VAL A 2 24.51 6.12 -18.13
C VAL A 2 24.65 4.89 -17.23
N GLU A 3 25.78 4.16 -17.33
CA GLU A 3 26.04 2.99 -16.51
C GLU A 3 26.12 3.31 -15.02
N ILE A 4 26.78 4.41 -14.67
CA ILE A 4 26.89 4.92 -13.30
C ILE A 4 25.49 5.27 -12.75
N LEU A 5 24.66 5.87 -13.59
CA LEU A 5 23.29 6.22 -13.21
C LEU A 5 22.45 4.97 -12.98
N ILE A 6 22.59 3.95 -13.84
CA ILE A 6 21.90 2.67 -13.70
C ILE A 6 22.33 1.94 -12.42
N GLU A 7 23.64 1.90 -12.13
CA GLU A 7 24.15 1.33 -10.89
C GLU A 7 23.60 2.07 -9.66
N PHE A 8 23.63 3.40 -9.70
CA PHE A 8 23.07 4.23 -8.64
C PHE A 8 21.57 3.93 -8.43
N LEU A 9 20.80 3.84 -9.52
CA LEU A 9 19.39 3.49 -9.46
C LEU A 9 19.16 2.07 -8.92
N LYS A 10 20.04 1.13 -9.25
CA LYS A 10 19.96 -0.24 -8.70
C LYS A 10 20.24 -0.26 -7.21
N ASP A 11 21.23 0.49 -6.75
CA ASP A 11 21.60 0.51 -5.33
C ASP A 11 20.56 1.25 -4.47
N TYR A 12 20.02 2.36 -4.97
CA TYR A 12 19.08 3.20 -4.23
C TYR A 12 17.63 3.06 -4.66
N GLY A 13 17.36 2.38 -5.77
CA GLY A 13 16.00 2.19 -6.29
C GLY A 13 15.10 1.42 -5.33
N TYR A 14 15.63 0.42 -4.66
CA TYR A 14 14.89 -0.36 -3.65
C TYR A 14 14.50 0.51 -2.44
N TRP A 15 15.40 1.36 -1.97
CA TRP A 15 15.08 2.33 -0.93
C TRP A 15 14.04 3.36 -1.38
N GLY A 16 14.18 3.85 -2.60
CA GLY A 16 13.21 4.75 -3.20
C GLY A 16 11.84 4.10 -3.30
N MET A 17 11.79 2.85 -3.75
CA MET A 17 10.55 2.07 -3.83
C MET A 17 9.93 1.86 -2.44
N PHE A 18 10.75 1.51 -1.46
CA PHE A 18 10.30 1.35 -0.06
C PHE A 18 9.65 2.64 0.46
N LEU A 19 10.34 3.77 0.33
CA LEU A 19 9.84 5.05 0.82
C LEU A 19 8.55 5.47 0.12
N MET A 20 8.49 5.33 -1.19
CA MET A 20 7.30 5.68 -1.96
C MET A 20 6.13 4.75 -1.65
N ALA A 21 6.40 3.46 -1.48
CA ALA A 21 5.38 2.49 -1.07
C ALA A 21 4.89 2.77 0.37
N PHE A 22 5.79 3.14 1.25
CA PHE A 22 5.44 3.57 2.61
C PHE A 22 4.51 4.78 2.59
N LEU A 23 4.86 5.83 1.84
CA LEU A 23 4.04 7.01 1.70
C LEU A 23 2.69 6.69 1.07
N SER A 24 2.67 5.83 0.05
CA SER A 24 1.45 5.38 -0.60
C SER A 24 0.53 4.58 0.33
N GLY A 25 1.10 3.81 1.24
CA GLY A 25 0.35 3.06 2.25
C GLY A 25 -0.09 3.92 3.45
N SER A 26 0.49 5.10 3.59
CA SER A 26 0.08 6.07 4.60
C SER A 26 -1.03 6.97 4.06
N ILE A 27 -1.32 8.04 4.77
CA ILE A 27 -2.39 8.98 4.40
C ILE A 27 -2.06 9.77 3.13
N ILE A 28 -0.80 9.80 2.72
CA ILE A 28 -0.35 10.59 1.57
C ILE A 28 -0.65 9.82 0.27
N PRO A 29 -1.50 10.36 -0.62
CA PRO A 29 -1.87 9.65 -1.85
C PRO A 29 -0.74 9.76 -2.90
N VAL A 30 0.15 8.79 -2.89
CA VAL A 30 1.25 8.68 -3.86
C VAL A 30 1.06 7.44 -4.72
N ALA A 31 1.25 7.60 -6.02
CA ALA A 31 1.12 6.50 -6.98
C ALA A 31 2.41 5.66 -7.01
N SER A 32 2.55 4.74 -6.07
CA SER A 32 3.70 3.82 -6.00
C SER A 32 3.77 2.86 -7.19
N GLU A 33 2.65 2.61 -7.84
CA GLU A 33 2.57 1.72 -9.01
C GLU A 33 3.36 2.26 -10.20
N VAL A 34 3.32 3.55 -10.43
CA VAL A 34 4.08 4.21 -11.50
C VAL A 34 5.58 4.03 -11.26
N LEU A 35 6.01 4.21 -10.02
CA LEU A 35 7.42 4.05 -9.65
C LEU A 35 7.85 2.58 -9.75
N LEU A 36 6.98 1.65 -9.37
CA LEU A 36 7.24 0.22 -9.53
C LEU A 36 7.51 -0.13 -11.01
N ILE A 37 6.64 0.33 -11.90
CA ILE A 37 6.77 0.10 -13.34
C ILE A 37 8.06 0.75 -13.87
N PHE A 38 8.38 1.94 -13.42
CA PHE A 38 9.61 2.63 -13.77
C PHE A 38 10.86 1.81 -13.40
N PHE A 39 10.94 1.35 -12.16
CA PHE A 39 12.09 0.56 -11.72
C PHE A 39 12.17 -0.81 -12.40
N LEU A 40 11.04 -1.42 -12.73
CA LEU A 40 11.01 -2.64 -13.55
C LEU A 40 11.57 -2.37 -14.95
N SER A 41 11.23 -1.23 -15.53
CA SER A 41 11.71 -0.86 -16.88
C SER A 41 13.23 -0.58 -16.92
N VAL A 42 13.79 -0.14 -15.81
CA VAL A 42 15.25 0.09 -15.67
C VAL A 42 16.01 -1.21 -15.40
N GLY A 43 15.32 -2.31 -15.13
CA GLY A 43 15.90 -3.62 -14.99
C GLY A 43 16.18 -4.07 -13.56
N LEU A 44 15.56 -3.45 -12.57
CA LEU A 44 15.62 -3.94 -11.19
C LEU A 44 14.84 -5.26 -11.06
N ASP A 45 15.25 -6.09 -10.10
CA ASP A 45 14.65 -7.40 -9.90
C ASP A 45 13.16 -7.29 -9.52
N ALA A 46 12.32 -7.98 -10.30
CA ALA A 46 10.87 -7.92 -10.14
C ALA A 46 10.40 -8.45 -8.79
N LEU A 47 10.96 -9.56 -8.32
CA LEU A 47 10.60 -10.16 -7.03
C LEU A 47 11.01 -9.25 -5.87
N ALA A 48 12.26 -8.76 -5.90
CA ALA A 48 12.77 -7.86 -4.88
C ALA A 48 11.96 -6.57 -4.79
N LEU A 49 11.61 -5.95 -5.92
CA LEU A 49 10.75 -4.76 -5.97
C LEU A 49 9.37 -5.02 -5.38
N THR A 50 8.76 -6.15 -5.75
CA THR A 50 7.44 -6.54 -5.24
C THR A 50 7.46 -6.71 -3.71
N VAL A 51 8.47 -7.39 -3.19
CA VAL A 51 8.62 -7.60 -1.74
C VAL A 51 8.87 -6.27 -1.02
N VAL A 52 9.78 -5.45 -1.51
CA VAL A 52 10.10 -4.15 -0.92
C VAL A 52 8.89 -3.21 -0.93
N ALA A 53 8.16 -3.17 -2.05
CA ALA A 53 6.94 -2.38 -2.16
C ALA A 53 5.86 -2.85 -1.17
N THR A 54 5.69 -4.16 -1.06
CA THR A 54 4.73 -4.75 -0.12
C THR A 54 5.07 -4.40 1.32
N ILE A 55 6.33 -4.55 1.70
CA ILE A 55 6.79 -4.23 3.07
C ILE A 55 6.59 -2.74 3.36
N GLY A 56 7.05 -1.87 2.47
CA GLY A 56 6.90 -0.42 2.65
C GLY A 56 5.45 0.01 2.77
N ASN A 57 4.59 -0.46 1.87
CA ASN A 57 3.17 -0.12 1.87
C ASN A 57 2.44 -0.71 3.08
N THR A 58 2.84 -1.90 3.54
CA THR A 58 2.29 -2.52 4.75
C THR A 58 2.64 -1.73 6.00
N ILE A 59 3.89 -1.29 6.13
CA ILE A 59 4.33 -0.43 7.25
C ILE A 59 3.57 0.90 7.22
N GLY A 60 3.36 1.48 6.04
CA GLY A 60 2.53 2.67 5.86
C GLY A 60 1.09 2.45 6.32
N GLY A 61 0.49 1.32 5.93
CA GLY A 61 -0.84 0.94 6.39
C GLY A 61 -0.93 0.70 7.89
N LEU A 62 0.12 0.11 8.47
CA LEU A 62 0.21 -0.08 9.91
C LEU A 62 0.27 1.26 10.65
N SER A 63 0.92 2.27 10.07
CA SER A 63 0.91 3.63 10.64
C SER A 63 -0.49 4.22 10.64
N CYS A 64 -1.27 4.03 9.57
CA CYS A 64 -2.69 4.42 9.52
C CYS A 64 -3.52 3.71 10.60
N PHE A 65 -3.35 2.42 10.73
CA PHE A 65 -4.03 1.63 11.78
C PHE A 65 -3.67 2.16 13.17
N SER A 66 -2.38 2.42 13.42
CA SER A 66 -1.90 2.94 14.70
C SER A 66 -2.47 4.32 15.02
N LEU A 67 -2.55 5.20 14.02
CA LEU A 67 -3.20 6.51 14.18
C LEU A 67 -4.67 6.35 14.52
N GLY A 68 -5.38 5.44 13.86
CA GLY A 68 -6.76 5.13 14.20
C GLY A 68 -6.91 4.58 15.62
N PHE A 69 -6.00 3.70 16.03
CA PHE A 69 -5.99 3.13 17.38
C PHE A 69 -5.82 4.19 18.48
N LEU A 70 -5.02 5.23 18.20
CA LEU A 70 -4.73 6.31 19.15
C LEU A 70 -5.75 7.45 19.11
N THR A 71 -6.67 7.45 18.16
CA THR A 71 -7.64 8.54 17.97
C THR A 71 -9.08 8.03 18.03
N SER A 72 -10.02 8.96 17.96
CA SER A 72 -11.44 8.66 17.83
C SER A 72 -11.89 8.77 16.36
N LYS A 73 -13.00 8.10 16.02
CA LYS A 73 -13.58 8.14 14.67
C LYS A 73 -13.86 9.59 14.20
N GLU A 74 -14.34 10.43 15.11
CA GLU A 74 -14.62 11.84 14.84
C GLU A 74 -13.37 12.64 14.50
N ARG A 75 -12.26 12.40 15.22
CA ARG A 75 -10.97 13.04 14.96
C ARG A 75 -10.37 12.58 13.64
N VAL A 76 -10.47 11.30 13.33
CA VAL A 76 -10.07 10.75 12.03
C VAL A 76 -10.79 11.48 10.90
N TRP A 77 -12.08 11.64 11.03
CA TRP A 77 -12.91 12.33 10.04
C TRP A 77 -12.46 13.79 9.84
N LYS A 78 -12.27 14.54 10.93
CA LYS A 78 -11.85 15.95 10.86
C LYS A 78 -10.43 16.14 10.35
N LEU A 79 -9.47 15.36 10.88
CA LEU A 79 -8.04 15.54 10.60
C LEU A 79 -7.66 15.09 9.19
N PHE A 80 -8.23 13.99 8.73
CA PHE A 80 -7.86 13.38 7.45
C PHE A 80 -8.81 13.73 6.32
N ARG A 81 -9.78 14.59 6.56
CA ARG A 81 -10.76 15.05 5.57
C ARG A 81 -11.37 13.89 4.77
N VAL A 82 -11.69 12.81 5.48
CA VAL A 82 -12.31 11.65 4.86
C VAL A 82 -13.71 12.05 4.40
N SER A 83 -14.05 11.75 3.15
CA SER A 83 -15.39 12.03 2.63
C SER A 83 -16.45 11.15 3.31
N ASP A 84 -17.68 11.64 3.40
CA ASP A 84 -18.80 10.87 3.93
C ASP A 84 -18.98 9.54 3.19
N LYS A 85 -18.82 9.55 1.86
CA LYS A 85 -18.90 8.37 1.02
C LYS A 85 -17.79 7.36 1.33
N GLY A 86 -16.56 7.84 1.55
CA GLY A 86 -15.44 6.99 1.93
C GLY A 86 -15.66 6.33 3.27
N MET A 87 -16.17 7.08 4.24
CA MET A 87 -16.50 6.55 5.58
C MET A 87 -17.62 5.51 5.54
N GLU A 88 -18.71 5.78 4.81
CA GLU A 88 -19.80 4.84 4.63
C GLU A 88 -19.33 3.56 3.97
N LYS A 89 -18.50 3.66 2.93
CA LYS A 89 -17.96 2.50 2.23
C LYS A 89 -17.06 1.67 3.13
N ALA A 90 -16.20 2.31 3.90
CA ALA A 90 -15.35 1.64 4.89
C ALA A 90 -16.18 0.94 5.96
N ASP A 91 -17.14 1.63 6.55
CA ASP A 91 -18.05 1.07 7.57
C ASP A 91 -18.84 -0.13 7.03
N ARG A 92 -19.31 -0.05 5.80
CA ARG A 92 -20.03 -1.13 5.13
C ARG A 92 -19.15 -2.36 4.94
N LEU A 93 -17.93 -2.16 4.44
CA LEU A 93 -16.98 -3.25 4.20
C LEU A 93 -16.52 -3.89 5.52
N ILE A 94 -16.27 -3.09 6.54
CA ILE A 94 -15.88 -3.59 7.86
C ILE A 94 -17.05 -4.33 8.52
N GLY A 95 -18.28 -3.82 8.38
CA GLY A 95 -19.48 -4.50 8.88
C GLY A 95 -19.70 -5.86 8.23
N LYS A 96 -19.35 -5.98 6.95
CA LYS A 96 -19.50 -7.23 6.19
C LYS A 96 -18.36 -8.23 6.44
N TYR A 97 -17.12 -7.75 6.50
CA TYR A 97 -15.92 -8.61 6.52
C TYR A 97 -15.15 -8.58 7.83
N GLY A 98 -15.42 -7.64 8.74
CA GLY A 98 -14.65 -7.48 9.96
C GLY A 98 -13.17 -7.15 9.68
N PHE A 99 -12.24 -7.79 10.42
CA PHE A 99 -10.81 -7.57 10.19
C PHE A 99 -10.34 -8.03 8.79
N TRP A 100 -11.09 -8.92 8.13
CA TRP A 100 -10.82 -9.32 6.75
C TRP A 100 -10.90 -8.15 5.77
N ALA A 101 -11.62 -7.07 6.14
CA ALA A 101 -11.65 -5.84 5.35
C ALA A 101 -10.25 -5.23 5.17
N ALA A 102 -9.29 -5.55 6.04
CA ALA A 102 -7.89 -5.13 5.87
C ALA A 102 -7.28 -5.67 4.56
N GLY A 103 -7.76 -6.79 4.05
CA GLY A 103 -7.36 -7.33 2.74
C GLY A 103 -7.76 -6.41 1.58
N LEU A 104 -8.77 -5.57 1.76
CA LEU A 104 -9.21 -4.57 0.79
C LEU A 104 -8.42 -3.26 0.89
N SER A 105 -7.41 -3.19 1.75
CA SER A 105 -6.55 -2.01 1.90
C SER A 105 -5.72 -1.68 0.67
N PHE A 106 -5.72 -2.55 -0.35
CA PHE A 106 -5.13 -2.25 -1.65
C PHE A 106 -5.98 -1.26 -2.48
N LEU A 107 -7.24 -1.03 -2.11
CA LEU A 107 -8.09 -0.09 -2.83
C LEU A 107 -7.61 1.35 -2.62
N PRO A 108 -7.48 2.17 -3.68
CA PRO A 108 -7.04 3.55 -3.54
C PRO A 108 -8.00 4.36 -2.67
N ALA A 109 -7.46 5.18 -1.79
CA ALA A 109 -8.17 6.06 -0.86
C ALA A 109 -9.03 5.33 0.19
N VAL A 110 -9.84 4.37 -0.22
CA VAL A 110 -10.73 3.59 0.69
C VAL A 110 -9.90 2.66 1.57
N GLY A 111 -8.80 2.13 1.06
CA GLY A 111 -7.93 1.20 1.79
C GLY A 111 -7.39 1.79 3.09
N GLU A 112 -6.86 3.00 3.03
CA GLU A 112 -6.30 3.70 4.20
C GLU A 112 -7.40 4.04 5.21
N VAL A 113 -8.59 4.43 4.73
CA VAL A 113 -9.75 4.70 5.60
C VAL A 113 -10.18 3.43 6.34
N ILE A 114 -10.21 2.28 5.66
CA ILE A 114 -10.50 0.99 6.28
C ILE A 114 -9.52 0.72 7.43
N LEU A 115 -8.23 0.93 7.22
CA LEU A 115 -7.20 0.72 8.23
C LEU A 115 -7.36 1.68 9.42
N LEU A 116 -7.65 2.95 9.15
CA LEU A 116 -7.93 3.93 10.20
C LEU A 116 -9.12 3.51 11.06
N VAL A 117 -10.22 3.10 10.42
CA VAL A 117 -11.44 2.69 11.14
C VAL A 117 -11.23 1.39 11.91
N LEU A 118 -10.51 0.41 11.34
CA LEU A 118 -10.12 -0.81 12.05
C LEU A 118 -9.26 -0.49 13.28
N GLY A 119 -8.38 0.50 13.18
CA GLY A 119 -7.61 1.00 14.31
C GLY A 119 -8.50 1.62 15.40
N VAL A 120 -9.44 2.48 15.01
CA VAL A 120 -10.42 3.07 15.93
C VAL A 120 -11.24 2.00 16.65
N MET A 121 -11.63 0.96 15.92
CA MET A 121 -12.39 -0.18 16.49
C MET A 121 -11.52 -1.12 17.31
N ARG A 122 -10.24 -0.85 17.41
CA ARG A 122 -9.27 -1.66 18.15
C ARG A 122 -9.27 -3.13 17.74
N ALA A 123 -9.34 -3.38 16.43
CA ALA A 123 -9.25 -4.72 15.87
C ALA A 123 -7.88 -5.34 16.22
N ASP A 124 -7.81 -6.68 16.19
CA ASP A 124 -6.57 -7.40 16.45
C ASP A 124 -5.50 -6.99 15.43
N TRP A 125 -4.49 -6.26 15.88
CA TRP A 125 -3.45 -5.69 15.02
C TRP A 125 -2.67 -6.75 14.23
N LEU A 126 -2.47 -7.93 14.82
CA LEU A 126 -1.73 -9.01 14.17
C LEU A 126 -2.54 -9.60 13.00
N LYS A 127 -3.84 -9.83 13.20
CA LYS A 127 -4.73 -10.29 12.14
C LYS A 127 -4.86 -9.26 11.03
N VAL A 128 -5.01 -7.99 11.40
CA VAL A 128 -5.05 -6.88 10.42
C VAL A 128 -3.75 -6.82 9.63
N LEU A 129 -2.60 -6.93 10.31
CA LEU A 129 -1.29 -6.89 9.66
C LEU A 129 -1.13 -8.01 8.62
N VAL A 130 -1.45 -9.25 8.98
CA VAL A 130 -1.32 -10.41 8.08
C VAL A 130 -2.25 -10.26 6.88
N VAL A 131 -3.52 -9.97 7.11
CA VAL A 131 -4.51 -9.84 6.02
C VAL A 131 -4.17 -8.66 5.11
N MET A 132 -3.77 -7.54 5.67
CA MET A 132 -3.33 -6.36 4.93
C MET A 132 -2.10 -6.67 4.06
N ALA A 133 -1.09 -7.29 4.64
CA ALA A 133 0.15 -7.64 3.93
C ALA A 133 -0.14 -8.56 2.73
N LEU A 134 -1.02 -9.56 2.93
CA LEU A 134 -1.42 -10.47 1.85
C LEU A 134 -2.14 -9.71 0.73
N GLY A 135 -3.08 -8.85 1.05
CA GLY A 135 -3.80 -8.06 0.06
C GLY A 135 -2.88 -7.14 -0.75
N LYS A 136 -1.96 -6.48 -0.07
CA LYS A 136 -0.98 -5.59 -0.73
C LYS A 136 0.03 -6.36 -1.57
N PHE A 137 0.49 -7.50 -1.08
CA PHE A 137 1.37 -8.38 -1.86
C PHE A 137 0.70 -8.85 -3.15
N VAL A 138 -0.54 -9.32 -3.08
CA VAL A 138 -1.30 -9.74 -4.26
C VAL A 138 -1.43 -8.61 -5.27
N ARG A 139 -1.69 -7.39 -4.81
CA ARG A 139 -1.76 -6.21 -5.68
C ARG A 139 -0.44 -5.96 -6.41
N TYR A 140 0.67 -5.84 -5.70
CA TYR A 140 1.98 -5.59 -6.32
C TYR A 140 2.43 -6.76 -7.18
N ALA A 141 2.21 -8.00 -6.74
CA ALA A 141 2.51 -9.19 -7.54
C ALA A 141 1.71 -9.22 -8.84
N PHE A 142 0.44 -8.83 -8.81
CA PHE A 142 -0.40 -8.73 -10.00
C PHE A 142 0.15 -7.68 -10.98
N ILE A 143 0.52 -6.51 -10.49
CA ILE A 143 1.08 -5.43 -11.32
C ILE A 143 2.42 -5.87 -11.93
N THR A 144 3.30 -6.44 -11.12
CA THR A 144 4.60 -6.94 -11.57
C THR A 144 4.46 -8.05 -12.60
N ALA A 145 3.61 -9.04 -12.34
CA ALA A 145 3.36 -10.13 -13.27
C ALA A 145 2.75 -9.65 -14.58
N SER A 146 1.85 -8.68 -14.52
CA SER A 146 1.26 -8.07 -15.70
C SER A 146 2.30 -7.33 -16.54
N TYR A 147 3.19 -6.57 -15.89
CA TYR A 147 4.27 -5.88 -16.57
C TYR A 147 5.24 -6.87 -17.25
N VAL A 148 5.70 -7.87 -16.52
CA VAL A 148 6.64 -8.89 -17.05
C VAL A 148 6.00 -9.66 -18.21
N GLY A 149 4.74 -10.07 -18.06
CA GLY A 149 3.99 -10.76 -19.10
C GLY A 149 3.85 -9.92 -20.38
N LEU A 150 3.47 -8.64 -20.22
CA LEU A 150 3.36 -7.72 -21.36
C LEU A 150 4.70 -7.43 -22.01
N SER A 151 5.76 -7.27 -21.24
CA SER A 151 7.10 -7.00 -21.78
C SER A 151 7.63 -8.20 -22.58
N GLN A 152 7.32 -9.42 -22.17
CA GLN A 152 7.66 -10.64 -22.93
C GLN A 152 6.85 -10.75 -24.22
N PHE A 153 5.59 -10.32 -24.19
CA PHE A 153 4.70 -10.39 -25.34
C PHE A 153 5.05 -9.35 -26.41
N PHE A 154 5.41 -8.12 -26.00
CA PHE A 154 5.72 -7.01 -26.91
C PHE A 154 7.24 -6.80 -27.14
N GLY A 155 8.07 -7.43 -26.36
CA GLY A 155 9.51 -7.42 -26.48
C GLY A 155 10.00 -8.60 -27.28
#